data_6fa04bee4807b85e751f4e8733c3f421
#
_entry.id   6fa04bee4807b85e751f4e8733c3f421
#
_cell.length_a   1.000
_cell.length_b   1.000
_cell.length_c   1.000
_cell.angle_alpha   90.00
_cell.angle_beta   90.00
_cell.angle_gamma   90.00
#
_symmetry.space_group_name_H-M   'P 1'
#
loop_
_entity.id
_entity.type
_entity.pdbx_description
1 polymer ?
#
loop_
_entity_poly.entity_id
_entity_poly.type
_entity_poly.pdbx_seq_one_letter_code
_entity_poly.pdbx_strand_id
1 'polypeptide(L)'
;MPTGLKSTSGQIAVSFRQSAAPGSFGQKRIDLQLNALDNEVFVVTGVKMDLVAPQSNLTGVAANMDPSTFAALTAQPTTTMPTLEESNCFATASQQVRVLEEVQAGGGYAVAFGFQENAVDTPHNMDYLAIIATPNFYVSVEGNADNANSSIVTGKL
;
A
#
# COMPACT_ATOMS: atom_id res chain seq x y z
N MET A 1 -23.08 7.96 -8.13
CA MET A 1 -22.35 9.23 -8.35
C MET A 1 -22.90 10.32 -7.45
N PRO A 2 -22.05 11.13 -6.78
CA PRO A 2 -22.55 12.24 -5.98
C PRO A 2 -23.41 13.19 -6.85
N THR A 3 -24.50 13.67 -6.28
CA THR A 3 -25.42 14.58 -6.97
C THR A 3 -24.67 15.88 -7.30
N GLY A 4 -24.57 16.25 -8.58
CA GLY A 4 -23.91 17.47 -9.03
C GLY A 4 -22.57 17.26 -9.74
N LEU A 5 -21.98 16.07 -9.72
CA LEU A 5 -20.78 15.76 -10.51
C LEU A 5 -21.18 15.30 -11.91
N LYS A 6 -20.54 15.88 -12.91
CA LYS A 6 -20.70 15.49 -14.32
C LYS A 6 -19.42 14.75 -14.75
N SER A 7 -19.57 13.58 -15.34
CA SER A 7 -18.43 12.87 -15.93
C SER A 7 -17.91 13.63 -17.16
N THR A 8 -16.61 13.98 -17.14
CA THR A 8 -15.92 14.66 -18.25
C THR A 8 -15.02 13.72 -19.05
N SER A 9 -14.73 12.53 -18.50
CA SER A 9 -13.91 11.52 -19.17
C SER A 9 -14.42 10.11 -18.89
N GLY A 10 -13.95 9.14 -19.67
CA GLY A 10 -14.07 7.72 -19.35
C GLY A 10 -13.16 7.31 -18.20
N GLN A 11 -13.16 6.02 -17.86
CA GLN A 11 -12.24 5.48 -16.85
C GLN A 11 -10.78 5.63 -17.29
N ILE A 12 -9.95 6.13 -16.40
CA ILE A 12 -8.52 6.32 -16.60
C ILE A 12 -7.78 5.48 -15.56
N ALA A 13 -6.81 4.70 -16.00
CA ALA A 13 -5.95 3.94 -15.10
C ALA A 13 -4.65 4.70 -14.84
N VAL A 14 -4.39 5.03 -13.58
CA VAL A 14 -3.16 5.67 -13.13
C VAL A 14 -2.28 4.63 -12.46
N SER A 15 -1.13 4.31 -13.06
CA SER A 15 -0.18 3.34 -12.51
C SER A 15 0.80 4.03 -11.56
N PHE A 16 1.19 3.32 -10.50
CA PHE A 16 2.16 3.83 -9.54
C PHE A 16 3.14 2.75 -9.07
N ARG A 17 4.29 3.20 -8.58
CA ARG A 17 5.31 2.37 -7.93
C ARG A 17 6.06 3.21 -6.92
N GLN A 18 6.29 2.62 -5.73
CA GLN A 18 7.12 3.18 -4.69
C GLN A 18 7.92 2.07 -4.01
N SER A 19 9.11 2.43 -3.50
CA SER A 19 9.98 1.52 -2.74
C SER A 19 10.57 2.24 -1.53
N ALA A 20 10.84 1.47 -0.48
CA ALA A 20 11.55 1.93 0.71
C ALA A 20 12.56 0.88 1.15
N ALA A 21 13.68 1.32 1.72
CA ALA A 21 14.68 0.41 2.31
C ALA A 21 14.10 -0.30 3.55
N PRO A 22 14.67 -1.44 3.99
CA PRO A 22 14.25 -2.11 5.21
C PRO A 22 14.27 -1.15 6.42
N GLY A 23 13.25 -1.21 7.26
CA GLY A 23 13.10 -0.35 8.42
C GLY A 23 12.88 1.13 8.12
N SER A 24 12.47 1.48 6.90
CA SER A 24 12.26 2.87 6.51
C SER A 24 10.91 3.09 5.85
N PHE A 25 10.41 4.32 6.01
CA PHE A 25 9.23 4.84 5.33
C PHE A 25 9.64 5.54 4.03
N GLY A 26 8.86 5.34 2.98
CA GLY A 26 9.04 6.04 1.72
C GLY A 26 7.70 6.49 1.14
N GLN A 27 7.63 7.70 0.64
CA GLN A 27 6.44 8.25 0.03
C GLN A 27 6.78 8.87 -1.33
N LYS A 28 5.86 8.73 -2.28
CA LYS A 28 5.95 9.32 -3.61
C LYS A 28 4.65 10.01 -3.97
N ARG A 29 4.77 11.24 -4.46
CA ARG A 29 3.67 11.97 -5.09
C ARG A 29 3.42 11.41 -6.51
N ILE A 30 2.15 11.21 -6.84
CA ILE A 30 1.68 10.83 -8.17
C ILE A 30 0.79 11.96 -8.68
N ASP A 31 1.15 12.55 -9.79
CA ASP A 31 0.39 13.64 -10.38
C ASP A 31 -0.79 13.09 -11.20
N LEU A 32 -1.95 13.68 -10.99
CA LEU A 32 -3.16 13.46 -11.76
C LEU A 32 -3.27 14.58 -12.80
N GLN A 33 -3.67 14.24 -14.01
CA GLN A 33 -3.89 15.21 -15.06
C GLN A 33 -5.28 15.83 -14.90
N LEU A 34 -5.46 16.66 -13.86
CA LEU A 34 -6.68 17.42 -13.63
C LEU A 34 -6.52 18.84 -14.14
N ASN A 35 -7.57 19.36 -14.79
CA ASN A 35 -7.62 20.74 -15.18
C ASN A 35 -8.14 21.59 -13.99
N ALA A 36 -7.23 22.29 -13.33
CA ALA A 36 -7.57 23.14 -12.18
C ALA A 36 -8.51 24.30 -12.54
N LEU A 37 -8.56 24.70 -13.81
CA LEU A 37 -9.44 25.79 -14.27
C LEU A 37 -10.90 25.36 -14.39
N ASP A 38 -11.15 24.08 -14.56
CA ASP A 38 -12.50 23.51 -14.77
C ASP A 38 -13.10 22.89 -13.50
N ASN A 39 -12.46 23.08 -12.34
CA ASN A 39 -12.88 22.48 -11.05
C ASN A 39 -13.06 20.95 -11.13
N GLU A 40 -12.22 20.29 -11.90
CA GLU A 40 -12.25 18.84 -12.02
C GLU A 40 -11.82 18.15 -10.74
N VAL A 41 -12.44 17.01 -10.46
CA VAL A 41 -12.05 16.11 -9.38
C VAL A 41 -11.84 14.70 -9.94
N PHE A 42 -10.96 13.95 -9.31
CA PHE A 42 -10.73 12.55 -9.65
C PHE A 42 -11.57 11.66 -8.72
N VAL A 43 -12.50 10.90 -9.30
CA VAL A 43 -13.33 9.95 -8.57
C VAL A 43 -12.66 8.58 -8.65
N VAL A 44 -12.19 8.09 -7.52
CA VAL A 44 -11.55 6.78 -7.40
C VAL A 44 -12.63 5.72 -7.32
N THR A 45 -12.71 4.86 -8.33
CA THR A 45 -13.69 3.76 -8.38
C THR A 45 -13.08 2.42 -7.98
N GLY A 46 -11.76 2.29 -8.00
CA GLY A 46 -11.08 1.07 -7.60
C GLY A 46 -9.58 1.28 -7.45
N VAL A 47 -8.98 0.47 -6.61
CA VAL A 47 -7.54 0.42 -6.36
C VAL A 47 -7.09 -1.03 -6.37
N LYS A 48 -6.01 -1.29 -7.08
CA LYS A 48 -5.29 -2.56 -6.99
C LYS A 48 -3.85 -2.28 -6.57
N MET A 49 -3.41 -2.86 -5.47
CA MET A 49 -2.03 -2.82 -5.01
C MET A 49 -1.45 -4.23 -4.95
N ASP A 50 -0.22 -4.37 -5.48
CA ASP A 50 0.58 -5.58 -5.37
C ASP A 50 1.83 -5.25 -4.57
N LEU A 51 2.07 -5.98 -3.49
CA LEU A 51 3.26 -5.88 -2.66
C LEU A 51 4.25 -6.96 -3.06
N VAL A 52 5.52 -6.61 -3.15
CA VAL A 52 6.58 -7.62 -3.25
C VAL A 52 6.73 -8.27 -1.88
N ALA A 53 6.69 -9.60 -1.87
CA ALA A 53 6.80 -10.37 -0.63
C ALA A 53 8.08 -10.01 0.14
N PRO A 54 7.96 -9.67 1.42
CA PRO A 54 9.13 -9.43 2.25
C PRO A 54 9.93 -10.73 2.35
N GLN A 55 11.24 -10.64 2.12
CA GLN A 55 12.14 -11.77 2.27
C GLN A 55 12.86 -11.65 3.59
N SER A 56 12.81 -12.69 4.40
CA SER A 56 13.68 -12.83 5.55
C SER A 56 15.00 -13.50 5.12
N ASN A 57 16.11 -13.04 5.69
CA ASN A 57 17.38 -13.71 5.52
C ASN A 57 17.42 -14.95 6.42
N LEU A 58 17.07 -16.11 5.88
CA LEU A 58 17.04 -17.37 6.61
C LEU A 58 18.43 -17.92 6.98
N THR A 59 19.50 -17.29 6.49
CA THR A 59 20.86 -17.67 6.87
C THR A 59 21.27 -16.99 8.18
N GLY A 60 21.09 -17.65 9.28
CA GLY A 60 21.43 -17.14 10.61
C GLY A 60 20.22 -16.62 11.39
N VAL A 61 19.14 -17.36 11.34
CA VAL A 61 17.86 -17.02 11.98
C VAL A 61 18.05 -16.78 13.48
N ALA A 62 18.03 -15.51 13.88
CA ALA A 62 17.63 -15.18 15.22
C ALA A 62 16.12 -15.45 15.33
N ALA A 63 15.72 -16.19 16.37
CA ALA A 63 14.35 -16.57 16.62
C ALA A 63 13.38 -15.38 16.45
N ASN A 64 12.24 -15.62 15.78
CA ASN A 64 11.11 -14.70 15.69
C ASN A 64 11.35 -13.44 14.85
N MET A 65 11.63 -13.61 13.57
CA MET A 65 11.60 -12.52 12.60
C MET A 65 10.19 -12.37 12.02
N ASP A 66 9.72 -11.14 11.94
CA ASP A 66 8.41 -10.78 11.36
C ASP A 66 8.58 -9.79 10.18
N PRO A 67 9.24 -10.19 9.07
CA PRO A 67 9.35 -9.31 7.92
C PRO A 67 7.98 -8.93 7.39
N SER A 68 7.79 -7.64 7.16
CA SER A 68 6.50 -7.10 6.74
C SER A 68 6.66 -5.92 5.80
N THR A 69 5.69 -5.74 4.92
CA THR A 69 5.57 -4.60 4.03
C THR A 69 4.15 -4.04 4.15
N PHE A 70 4.06 -2.74 4.36
CA PHE A 70 2.82 -1.99 4.40
C PHE A 70 2.81 -0.96 3.29
N ALA A 71 1.66 -0.72 2.69
CA ALA A 71 1.45 0.33 1.72
C ALA A 71 0.13 1.04 1.94
N ALA A 72 0.08 2.32 1.59
CA ALA A 72 -1.14 3.12 1.67
C ALA A 72 -1.22 4.16 0.56
N LEU A 73 -2.44 4.57 0.23
CA LEU A 73 -2.73 5.68 -0.66
C LEU A 73 -3.42 6.79 0.12
N THR A 74 -2.91 8.01 -0.02
CA THR A 74 -3.44 9.19 0.67
C THR A 74 -3.64 10.36 -0.28
N ALA A 75 -4.63 11.19 0.02
CA ALA A 75 -4.87 12.44 -0.71
C ALA A 75 -3.89 13.56 -0.31
N GLN A 76 -3.28 13.46 0.87
CA GLN A 76 -2.32 14.43 1.40
C GLN A 76 -1.02 13.74 1.80
N PRO A 77 0.13 14.46 1.80
CA PRO A 77 1.40 13.89 2.24
C PRO A 77 1.37 13.56 3.74
N THR A 78 2.04 12.48 4.11
CA THR A 78 2.23 12.05 5.50
C THR A 78 3.72 11.86 5.77
N THR A 79 4.13 11.87 7.03
CA THR A 79 5.51 11.64 7.45
C THR A 79 5.73 10.26 8.05
N THR A 80 4.65 9.56 8.33
CA THR A 80 4.60 8.21 8.88
C THR A 80 3.63 7.38 8.07
N MET A 81 3.69 6.05 8.23
CA MET A 81 2.76 5.16 7.56
C MET A 81 1.32 5.45 7.99
N PRO A 82 0.44 5.87 7.07
CA PRO A 82 -0.95 6.18 7.40
C PRO A 82 -1.77 4.89 7.58
N THR A 83 -2.83 5.01 8.37
CA THR A 83 -3.82 3.97 8.60
C THR A 83 -5.19 4.37 8.06
N LEU A 84 -6.12 3.43 7.94
CA LEU A 84 -7.48 3.70 7.44
C LEU A 84 -8.32 4.60 8.37
N GLU A 85 -7.90 4.81 9.62
CA GLU A 85 -8.56 5.76 10.52
C GLU A 85 -8.26 7.23 10.15
N GLU A 86 -7.20 7.47 9.37
CA GLU A 86 -6.89 8.80 8.87
C GLU A 86 -7.82 9.16 7.70
N SER A 87 -8.52 10.28 7.82
CA SER A 87 -9.54 10.72 6.85
C SER A 87 -9.02 10.93 5.42
N ASN A 88 -7.72 11.14 5.25
CA ASN A 88 -7.06 11.31 3.96
C ASN A 88 -6.52 10.00 3.38
N CYS A 89 -6.55 8.90 4.13
CA CYS A 89 -6.17 7.57 3.67
C CYS A 89 -7.38 6.85 3.08
N PHE A 90 -7.29 6.43 1.84
CA PHE A 90 -8.40 5.78 1.15
C PHE A 90 -8.13 4.34 0.73
N ALA A 91 -6.91 3.85 0.85
CA ALA A 91 -6.57 2.45 0.59
C ALA A 91 -5.31 2.05 1.35
N THR A 92 -5.28 0.82 1.86
CA THR A 92 -4.11 0.19 2.49
C THR A 92 -3.93 -1.22 1.96
N ALA A 93 -2.70 -1.71 2.01
CA ALA A 93 -2.36 -3.10 1.76
C ALA A 93 -1.23 -3.51 2.68
N SER A 94 -1.22 -4.77 3.10
CA SER A 94 -0.15 -5.33 3.92
C SER A 94 0.24 -6.72 3.48
N GLN A 95 1.50 -7.04 3.65
CA GLN A 95 2.03 -8.39 3.50
C GLN A 95 2.99 -8.67 4.64
N GLN A 96 2.75 -9.73 5.37
CA GLN A 96 3.55 -10.13 6.51
C GLN A 96 3.95 -11.59 6.37
N VAL A 97 5.17 -11.89 6.78
CA VAL A 97 5.67 -13.26 6.84
C VAL A 97 6.21 -13.46 8.26
N ARG A 98 5.57 -14.32 9.01
CA ARG A 98 6.03 -14.67 10.35
C ARG A 98 6.91 -15.90 10.28
N VAL A 99 8.14 -15.78 10.78
CA VAL A 99 9.10 -16.89 10.87
C VAL A 99 9.23 -17.26 12.34
N LEU A 100 8.80 -18.47 12.66
CA LEU A 100 8.95 -19.07 13.98
C LEU A 100 10.09 -20.09 13.94
N GLU A 101 11.04 -19.96 14.85
CA GLU A 101 12.04 -20.99 15.08
C GLU A 101 11.52 -21.94 16.18
N GLU A 102 11.41 -23.21 15.86
CA GLU A 102 11.18 -24.25 16.85
C GLU A 102 12.51 -24.93 17.15
N VAL A 103 13.04 -24.70 18.37
CA VAL A 103 14.27 -25.33 18.83
C VAL A 103 13.94 -26.74 19.31
N GLN A 104 14.24 -27.72 18.50
CA GLN A 104 14.16 -29.12 18.88
C GLN A 104 15.57 -29.66 19.16
N ALA A 105 15.70 -30.51 20.19
CA ALA A 105 16.97 -31.14 20.53
C ALA A 105 17.51 -31.96 19.35
N GLY A 106 18.51 -31.42 18.64
CA GLY A 106 19.13 -32.10 17.48
C GLY A 106 19.01 -31.42 16.14
N GLY A 107 18.36 -30.28 16.05
CA GLY A 107 18.23 -29.47 14.85
C GLY A 107 16.94 -28.63 14.88
N GLY A 108 17.08 -27.32 14.75
CA GLY A 108 15.95 -26.40 14.63
C GLY A 108 15.48 -26.30 13.18
N TYR A 109 14.19 -26.12 12.98
CA TYR A 109 13.62 -25.74 11.69
C TYR A 109 12.78 -24.47 11.85
N ALA A 110 12.83 -23.63 10.83
CA ALA A 110 12.00 -22.45 10.77
C ALA A 110 10.72 -22.75 9.99
N VAL A 111 9.58 -22.35 10.54
CA VAL A 111 8.29 -22.42 9.87
C VAL A 111 7.87 -20.99 9.52
N ALA A 112 7.60 -20.74 8.26
CA ALA A 112 7.14 -19.45 7.78
C ALA A 112 5.64 -19.48 7.47
N PHE A 113 4.91 -18.49 7.99
CA PHE A 113 3.50 -18.25 7.66
C PHE A 113 3.41 -16.93 6.93
N GLY A 114 2.75 -16.92 5.78
CA GLY A 114 2.50 -15.70 5.02
C GLY A 114 1.07 -15.21 5.20
N PHE A 115 0.91 -13.91 5.47
CA PHE A 115 -0.37 -13.22 5.51
C PHE A 115 -0.32 -12.09 4.49
N GLN A 116 -1.32 -12.00 3.64
CA GLN A 116 -1.43 -10.93 2.65
C GLN A 116 -2.81 -10.33 2.70
N GLU A 117 -2.86 -9.01 2.84
CA GLU A 117 -4.05 -8.21 2.70
C GLU A 117 -3.81 -7.21 1.57
N ASN A 118 -4.59 -7.32 0.51
CA ASN A 118 -4.50 -6.41 -0.62
C ASN A 118 -5.57 -5.33 -0.50
N ALA A 119 -5.25 -4.12 -0.96
CA ALA A 119 -6.26 -3.10 -1.17
C ALA A 119 -7.25 -3.60 -2.21
N VAL A 120 -8.49 -3.63 -1.82
CA VAL A 120 -9.58 -4.26 -2.56
C VAL A 120 -10.40 -3.22 -3.30
N ASP A 121 -11.01 -3.68 -4.37
CA ASP A 121 -12.07 -3.06 -5.13
C ASP A 121 -13.12 -2.35 -4.24
N THR A 122 -13.85 -1.43 -4.85
CA THR A 122 -15.00 -0.78 -4.21
C THR A 122 -15.84 -1.78 -3.41
N PRO A 123 -16.07 -1.53 -2.12
CA PRO A 123 -16.99 -2.35 -1.34
C PRO A 123 -18.32 -2.45 -2.08
N HIS A 124 -18.89 -3.64 -2.13
CA HIS A 124 -20.23 -3.84 -2.71
C HIS A 124 -21.20 -2.81 -2.13
N ASN A 125 -21.83 -2.01 -2.98
CA ASN A 125 -22.75 -0.90 -2.70
C ASN A 125 -22.14 0.51 -2.55
N MET A 126 -20.87 0.73 -2.83
CA MET A 126 -20.32 2.08 -2.95
C MET A 126 -20.02 2.41 -4.41
N ASP A 127 -20.43 3.60 -4.84
CA ASP A 127 -20.18 4.08 -6.21
C ASP A 127 -18.72 4.51 -6.42
N TYR A 128 -17.99 4.80 -5.33
CA TYR A 128 -16.60 5.26 -5.32
C TYR A 128 -15.92 5.01 -3.98
N LEU A 129 -14.60 4.92 -3.99
CA LEU A 129 -13.75 4.81 -2.80
C LEU A 129 -13.39 6.18 -2.21
N ALA A 130 -13.04 7.10 -3.08
CA ALA A 130 -12.60 8.44 -2.69
C ALA A 130 -12.84 9.46 -3.80
N ILE A 131 -12.86 10.74 -3.42
CA ILE A 131 -12.85 11.88 -4.32
C ILE A 131 -11.58 12.66 -4.04
N ILE A 132 -10.71 12.77 -5.03
CA ILE A 132 -9.46 13.54 -4.94
C ILE A 132 -9.67 14.86 -5.68
N ALA A 133 -9.70 15.95 -4.93
CA ALA A 133 -9.86 17.32 -5.47
C ALA A 133 -8.52 18.02 -5.71
N THR A 134 -7.41 17.39 -5.32
CA THR A 134 -6.04 17.86 -5.57
C THR A 134 -5.49 17.27 -6.86
N PRO A 135 -4.55 17.96 -7.56
CA PRO A 135 -3.96 17.44 -8.79
C PRO A 135 -3.00 16.26 -8.58
N ASN A 136 -2.98 15.69 -7.40
CA ASN A 136 -2.09 14.57 -7.04
C ASN A 136 -2.64 13.75 -5.88
N PHE A 137 -2.08 12.55 -5.71
CA PHE A 137 -2.20 11.72 -4.52
C PHE A 137 -0.82 11.17 -4.13
N TYR A 138 -0.73 10.50 -3.01
CA TYR A 138 0.53 9.99 -2.47
C TYR A 138 0.46 8.49 -2.27
N VAL A 139 1.56 7.82 -2.63
CA VAL A 139 1.77 6.39 -2.40
C VAL A 139 2.85 6.24 -1.34
N SER A 140 2.49 5.62 -0.24
CA SER A 140 3.39 5.35 0.87
C SER A 140 3.71 3.86 0.94
N VAL A 141 4.95 3.54 1.30
CA VAL A 141 5.38 2.18 1.60
C VAL A 141 6.34 2.19 2.79
N GLU A 142 6.20 1.21 3.65
CA GLU A 142 7.08 1.00 4.79
C GLU A 142 7.38 -0.48 4.92
N GLY A 143 8.62 -0.79 5.22
CA GLY A 143 9.08 -2.15 5.50
C GLY A 143 9.62 -2.27 6.92
N ASN A 144 9.39 -3.42 7.55
CA ASN A 144 10.03 -3.73 8.82
C ASN A 144 11.56 -3.85 8.66
N ALA A 145 12.29 -3.58 9.74
CA ALA A 145 13.75 -3.77 9.80
C ALA A 145 14.19 -5.23 9.56
N ASP A 146 13.31 -6.19 9.82
CA ASP A 146 13.54 -7.62 9.56
C ASP A 146 13.52 -8.00 8.07
N ASN A 147 13.13 -7.08 7.18
CA ASN A 147 13.13 -7.32 5.75
C ASN A 147 14.58 -7.38 5.22
N ALA A 148 14.92 -8.44 4.51
CA ALA A 148 16.22 -8.54 3.84
C ALA A 148 16.31 -7.64 2.59
N ASN A 149 15.18 -7.31 1.99
CA ASN A 149 15.06 -6.53 0.76
C ASN A 149 14.21 -5.29 0.96
N SER A 150 14.37 -4.33 0.04
CA SER A 150 13.47 -3.18 -0.03
C SER A 150 12.01 -3.58 -0.20
N SER A 151 11.15 -2.91 0.53
CA SER A 151 9.69 -3.02 0.37
C SER A 151 9.26 -2.27 -0.88
N ILE A 152 8.45 -2.90 -1.71
CA ILE A 152 8.00 -2.33 -2.99
C ILE A 152 6.49 -2.53 -3.09
N VAL A 153 5.80 -1.44 -3.43
CA VAL A 153 4.41 -1.45 -3.85
C VAL A 153 4.30 -1.03 -5.32
N THR A 154 3.50 -1.75 -6.06
CA THR A 154 3.06 -1.38 -7.41
C THR A 154 1.55 -1.43 -7.46
N GLY A 155 0.94 -0.64 -8.32
CA GLY A 155 -0.51 -0.72 -8.45
C GLY A 155 -1.08 0.19 -9.52
N LYS A 156 -2.40 0.14 -9.55
CA LYS A 156 -3.25 0.98 -10.41
C LYS A 156 -4.44 1.52 -9.62
N LEU A 157 -4.74 2.74 -9.94
CA LEU A 157 -5.91 3.44 -9.47
C LEU A 157 -6.79 3.73 -10.67
#